data_f52e00897a67666730891accbc31ddc0
#
_entry.id   f52e00897a67666730891accbc31ddc0
#
_cell.length_a   1.000
_cell.length_b   1.000
_cell.length_c   1.000
_cell.angle_alpha   90.00
_cell.angle_beta   90.00
_cell.angle_gamma   90.00
#
_symmetry.space_group_name_H-M   'P 1'
#
loop_
_entity.id
_entity.type
_entity.pdbx_description
1 polymer ?
#
loop_
_entity_poly.entity_id
_entity_poly.type
_entity_poly.pdbx_seq_one_letter_code
_entity_poly.pdbx_strand_id
1 'polypeptide(L)'
;VGTIGGRQVAVFSQDFTIFGGSLGEAAGNKIIKVMDLAIATGVPLIGILDSGGARIQEGVIALGKYGEIFKRNTMASGVIPQISIIMGPAAGGAVYSPALTDFVIMVDKTSNMFVTGPDVIKTVTGEDVGMEELGGARAHNETSGVAHYLASDEEDAIDYARSLLSYLPENNLSEPERYASTGALEVTDEDRVLDTIIPDSPNQPYDMHTIIESIVDDNEFLEVQPLFAPNILIGFARIDGASVGIIANQPSAMAGTLNIDAGEKAARFVR
;
A
#
# COMPACT_ATOMS: atom_id res chain seq x y z
N VAL A 1 9.47 -9.09 -16.13
CA VAL A 1 8.52 -8.16 -16.76
C VAL A 1 7.33 -8.94 -17.24
N GLY A 2 6.16 -8.45 -17.01
CA GLY A 2 4.88 -9.03 -17.41
C GLY A 2 3.85 -7.95 -17.68
N THR A 3 2.58 -8.35 -17.75
CA THR A 3 1.47 -7.41 -17.95
C THR A 3 0.38 -7.64 -16.90
N ILE A 4 -0.22 -6.57 -16.42
CA ILE A 4 -1.42 -6.55 -15.58
C ILE A 4 -2.43 -5.63 -16.24
N GLY A 5 -3.64 -6.15 -16.55
CA GLY A 5 -4.64 -5.35 -17.27
C GLY A 5 -4.15 -4.80 -18.63
N GLY A 6 -3.24 -5.51 -19.32
CA GLY A 6 -2.63 -5.04 -20.57
C GLY A 6 -1.44 -4.10 -20.40
N ARG A 7 -1.18 -3.56 -19.21
CA ARG A 7 -0.08 -2.63 -18.90
C ARG A 7 1.18 -3.36 -18.49
N GLN A 8 2.33 -2.88 -18.95
CA GLN A 8 3.62 -3.47 -18.58
C GLN A 8 3.94 -3.18 -17.11
N VAL A 9 4.48 -4.19 -16.42
CA VAL A 9 4.96 -4.08 -15.02
C VAL A 9 6.27 -4.83 -14.86
N ALA A 10 7.11 -4.36 -13.96
CA ALA A 10 8.29 -5.07 -13.50
C ALA A 10 8.00 -5.69 -12.13
N VAL A 11 8.32 -6.98 -11.97
CA VAL A 11 8.07 -7.71 -10.72
C VAL A 11 9.33 -8.43 -10.29
N PHE A 12 9.62 -8.41 -9.00
CA PHE A 12 10.54 -9.33 -8.35
C PHE A 12 9.85 -10.01 -7.16
N SER A 13 10.28 -11.22 -6.83
CA SER A 13 9.75 -11.96 -5.69
C SER A 13 10.90 -12.62 -4.93
N GLN A 14 10.78 -12.65 -3.62
CA GLN A 14 11.63 -13.42 -2.72
C GLN A 14 10.85 -14.65 -2.25
N ASP A 15 11.55 -15.74 -2.00
CA ASP A 15 11.00 -17.02 -1.59
C ASP A 15 11.74 -17.48 -0.32
N PHE A 16 11.03 -17.52 0.79
CA PHE A 16 11.60 -17.91 2.08
C PHE A 16 12.13 -19.36 2.11
N THR A 17 11.58 -20.22 1.26
CA THR A 17 12.04 -21.61 1.17
C THR A 17 13.46 -21.72 0.61
N ILE A 18 13.95 -20.67 -0.07
CA ILE A 18 15.30 -20.59 -0.62
C ILE A 18 16.18 -19.72 0.27
N PHE A 19 16.97 -20.33 1.13
CA PHE A 19 17.88 -19.66 2.09
C PHE A 19 17.17 -18.64 3.01
N GLY A 20 15.90 -18.89 3.39
CA GLY A 20 15.12 -17.96 4.21
C GLY A 20 14.80 -16.65 3.48
N GLY A 21 14.73 -16.67 2.13
CA GLY A 21 14.50 -15.45 1.33
C GLY A 21 15.62 -14.42 1.48
N SER A 22 16.74 -14.78 2.12
CA SER A 22 17.78 -13.82 2.49
C SER A 22 18.48 -13.20 1.28
N LEU A 23 18.73 -11.89 1.34
CA LEU A 23 19.38 -11.14 0.28
C LEU A 23 20.89 -11.31 0.34
N GLY A 24 21.44 -12.02 -0.62
CA GLY A 24 22.87 -12.06 -0.92
C GLY A 24 23.21 -11.22 -2.15
N GLU A 25 24.48 -11.23 -2.58
CA GLU A 25 24.94 -10.44 -3.73
C GLU A 25 24.18 -10.79 -5.01
N ALA A 26 24.04 -12.07 -5.33
CA ALA A 26 23.37 -12.50 -6.57
C ALA A 26 21.88 -12.12 -6.61
N ALA A 27 21.17 -12.33 -5.51
CA ALA A 27 19.77 -11.92 -5.39
C ALA A 27 19.62 -10.40 -5.46
N GLY A 28 20.47 -9.66 -4.74
CA GLY A 28 20.49 -8.21 -4.77
C GLY A 28 20.74 -7.67 -6.19
N ASN A 29 21.70 -8.22 -6.92
CA ASN A 29 21.97 -7.82 -8.31
C ASN A 29 20.78 -8.08 -9.24
N LYS A 30 20.00 -9.14 -9.03
CA LYS A 30 18.78 -9.40 -9.80
C LYS A 30 17.71 -8.36 -9.52
N ILE A 31 17.44 -8.04 -8.25
CA ILE A 31 16.47 -7.01 -7.86
C ILE A 31 16.89 -5.66 -8.42
N ILE A 32 18.13 -5.25 -8.21
CA ILE A 32 18.70 -4.01 -8.73
C ILE A 32 18.49 -3.89 -10.25
N LYS A 33 18.76 -4.97 -11.00
CA LYS A 33 18.56 -4.99 -12.46
C LYS A 33 17.10 -4.81 -12.85
N VAL A 34 16.14 -5.41 -12.10
CA VAL A 34 14.71 -5.22 -12.34
C VAL A 34 14.30 -3.79 -12.05
N MET A 35 14.81 -3.19 -10.96
CA MET A 35 14.53 -1.79 -10.61
C MET A 35 15.09 -0.82 -11.64
N ASP A 36 16.34 -1.03 -12.09
CA ASP A 36 16.95 -0.20 -13.14
C ASP A 36 16.15 -0.28 -14.44
N LEU A 37 15.66 -1.47 -14.81
CA LEU A 37 14.81 -1.63 -15.98
C LEU A 37 13.47 -0.90 -15.80
N ALA A 38 12.81 -1.05 -14.65
CA ALA A 38 11.52 -0.39 -14.36
C ALA A 38 11.65 1.14 -14.46
N ILE A 39 12.70 1.72 -13.85
CA ILE A 39 12.95 3.16 -13.90
C ILE A 39 13.25 3.61 -15.34
N ALA A 40 14.09 2.86 -16.07
CA ALA A 40 14.49 3.22 -17.43
C ALA A 40 13.35 3.12 -18.45
N THR A 41 12.42 2.20 -18.24
CA THR A 41 11.25 2.01 -19.12
C THR A 41 9.99 2.75 -18.65
N GLY A 42 10.00 3.29 -17.44
CA GLY A 42 8.86 4.01 -16.86
C GLY A 42 7.66 3.12 -16.57
N VAL A 43 7.90 1.89 -16.10
CA VAL A 43 6.83 0.95 -15.75
C VAL A 43 6.71 0.74 -14.24
N PRO A 44 5.52 0.47 -13.69
CA PRO A 44 5.34 0.19 -12.27
C PRO A 44 6.21 -0.98 -11.79
N LEU A 45 6.68 -0.87 -10.55
CA LEU A 45 7.48 -1.89 -9.88
C LEU A 45 6.68 -2.55 -8.77
N ILE A 46 6.61 -3.89 -8.79
CA ILE A 46 5.98 -4.68 -7.74
C ILE A 46 7.03 -5.58 -7.09
N GLY A 47 7.17 -5.46 -5.77
CA GLY A 47 7.98 -6.37 -4.95
C GLY A 47 7.09 -7.30 -4.14
N ILE A 48 7.26 -8.62 -4.31
CA ILE A 48 6.65 -9.63 -3.44
C ILE A 48 7.72 -10.10 -2.46
N LEU A 49 7.49 -9.87 -1.18
CA LEU A 49 8.50 -9.97 -0.14
C LEU A 49 8.18 -11.09 0.85
N ASP A 50 9.18 -11.94 1.02
CA ASP A 50 9.19 -13.05 1.96
C ASP A 50 10.66 -13.33 2.31
N SER A 51 11.23 -12.59 3.30
CA SER A 51 12.67 -12.51 3.49
C SER A 51 13.10 -12.28 4.93
N GLY A 52 14.00 -13.12 5.40
CA GLY A 52 14.69 -12.94 6.68
C GLY A 52 15.73 -11.80 6.70
N GLY A 53 15.86 -11.01 5.64
CA GLY A 53 16.78 -9.87 5.58
C GLY A 53 18.12 -10.16 4.90
N ALA A 54 19.17 -9.46 5.31
CA ALA A 54 20.51 -9.62 4.73
C ALA A 54 21.10 -10.99 5.04
N ARG A 55 21.69 -11.63 4.03
CA ARG A 55 22.40 -12.90 4.20
C ARG A 55 23.69 -12.70 5.01
N ILE A 56 23.67 -13.11 6.27
CA ILE A 56 24.76 -12.88 7.22
C ILE A 56 26.08 -13.49 6.72
N GLN A 57 26.04 -14.64 6.05
CA GLN A 57 27.21 -15.34 5.51
C GLN A 57 27.96 -14.55 4.45
N GLU A 58 27.31 -13.58 3.79
CA GLU A 58 27.93 -12.69 2.79
C GLU A 58 28.35 -11.34 3.38
N GLY A 59 28.09 -11.12 4.66
CA GLY A 59 28.61 -9.97 5.42
C GLY A 59 28.20 -8.62 4.81
N VAL A 60 29.16 -7.70 4.74
CA VAL A 60 28.94 -6.32 4.29
C VAL A 60 28.48 -6.22 2.83
N ILE A 61 28.75 -7.22 2.00
CA ILE A 61 28.31 -7.23 0.60
C ILE A 61 26.78 -7.28 0.54
N ALA A 62 26.15 -8.17 1.33
CA ALA A 62 24.71 -8.25 1.41
C ALA A 62 24.06 -6.94 1.90
N LEU A 63 24.64 -6.27 2.89
CA LEU A 63 24.21 -4.97 3.36
C LEU A 63 24.34 -3.89 2.27
N GLY A 64 25.44 -3.90 1.53
CA GLY A 64 25.67 -2.99 0.39
C GLY A 64 24.58 -3.13 -0.69
N LYS A 65 24.07 -4.35 -0.93
CA LYS A 65 22.97 -4.56 -1.88
C LYS A 65 21.65 -3.95 -1.41
N TYR A 66 21.34 -4.00 -0.12
CA TYR A 66 20.19 -3.26 0.41
C TYR A 66 20.37 -1.74 0.20
N GLY A 67 21.54 -1.19 0.46
CA GLY A 67 21.80 0.23 0.19
C GLY A 67 21.56 0.61 -1.27
N GLU A 68 21.95 -0.25 -2.22
CA GLU A 68 21.67 -0.03 -3.65
C GLU A 68 20.19 -0.15 -4.00
N ILE A 69 19.43 -1.01 -3.33
CA ILE A 69 17.96 -1.11 -3.46
C ILE A 69 17.30 0.15 -2.91
N PHE A 70 17.65 0.61 -1.70
CA PHE A 70 17.09 1.82 -1.09
C PHE A 70 17.33 3.07 -1.94
N LYS A 71 18.54 3.19 -2.51
CA LYS A 71 18.86 4.26 -3.46
C LYS A 71 17.87 4.27 -4.63
N ARG A 72 17.53 3.10 -5.18
CA ARG A 72 16.60 3.00 -6.30
C ARG A 72 15.16 3.27 -5.89
N ASN A 73 14.73 2.82 -4.69
CA ASN A 73 13.42 3.19 -4.16
C ASN A 73 13.27 4.72 -4.09
N THR A 74 14.29 5.43 -3.59
CA THR A 74 14.24 6.89 -3.50
C THR A 74 14.31 7.57 -4.87
N MET A 75 15.06 7.04 -5.82
CA MET A 75 15.12 7.56 -7.20
C MET A 75 13.83 7.31 -7.99
N ALA A 76 13.14 6.22 -7.71
CA ALA A 76 11.88 5.84 -8.35
C ALA A 76 10.67 6.58 -7.76
N SER A 77 10.80 7.11 -6.53
CA SER A 77 9.72 7.83 -5.84
C SER A 77 9.25 9.04 -6.66
N GLY A 78 7.93 9.09 -6.92
CA GLY A 78 7.34 10.12 -7.78
C GLY A 78 7.64 9.97 -9.28
N VAL A 79 8.36 8.92 -9.69
CA VAL A 79 8.68 8.62 -11.10
C VAL A 79 7.85 7.46 -11.62
N ILE A 80 7.83 6.34 -10.91
CA ILE A 80 7.02 5.16 -11.22
C ILE A 80 6.32 4.68 -9.95
N PRO A 81 5.11 4.10 -10.04
CA PRO A 81 4.46 3.45 -8.91
C PRO A 81 5.28 2.29 -8.37
N GLN A 82 5.44 2.23 -7.05
CA GLN A 82 6.15 1.17 -6.33
C GLN A 82 5.20 0.51 -5.33
N ILE A 83 4.89 -0.77 -5.52
CA ILE A 83 3.99 -1.54 -4.67
C ILE A 83 4.77 -2.68 -4.02
N SER A 84 4.70 -2.77 -2.71
CA SER A 84 5.25 -3.89 -1.93
C SER A 84 4.14 -4.76 -1.38
N ILE A 85 4.21 -6.05 -1.65
CA ILE A 85 3.28 -7.06 -1.12
C ILE A 85 4.07 -7.95 -0.17
N ILE A 86 3.75 -7.91 1.12
CA ILE A 86 4.40 -8.69 2.15
C ILE A 86 3.57 -9.95 2.37
N MET A 87 4.11 -11.10 1.98
CA MET A 87 3.41 -12.39 2.08
C MET A 87 3.93 -13.28 3.20
N GLY A 88 5.15 -13.02 3.66
CA GLY A 88 5.81 -13.69 4.78
C GLY A 88 6.58 -12.70 5.65
N PRO A 89 7.61 -13.14 6.36
CA PRO A 89 8.46 -12.25 7.13
C PRO A 89 9.22 -11.25 6.23
N ALA A 90 9.32 -10.00 6.71
CA ALA A 90 10.21 -8.99 6.17
C ALA A 90 11.00 -8.39 7.34
N ALA A 91 12.21 -8.90 7.56
CA ALA A 91 13.03 -8.57 8.73
C ALA A 91 14.31 -7.81 8.35
N GLY A 92 14.77 -6.96 9.25
CA GLY A 92 16.01 -6.21 9.08
C GLY A 92 16.02 -5.35 7.81
N GLY A 93 17.00 -5.54 6.92
CA GLY A 93 17.09 -4.82 5.65
C GLY A 93 15.87 -4.97 4.75
N ALA A 94 15.15 -6.10 4.84
CA ALA A 94 13.97 -6.37 4.03
C ALA A 94 12.76 -5.50 4.41
N VAL A 95 12.73 -4.89 5.59
CA VAL A 95 11.62 -4.02 6.03
C VAL A 95 11.77 -2.59 5.54
N TYR A 96 13.00 -2.10 5.34
CA TYR A 96 13.22 -0.70 4.95
C TYR A 96 12.78 -0.41 3.51
N SER A 97 13.06 -1.34 2.58
CA SER A 97 12.68 -1.17 1.17
C SER A 97 11.15 -0.98 1.00
N PRO A 98 10.27 -1.87 1.54
CA PRO A 98 8.82 -1.66 1.47
C PRO A 98 8.38 -0.32 2.10
N ALA A 99 8.95 0.06 3.23
CA ALA A 99 8.61 1.34 3.88
C ALA A 99 8.96 2.58 3.05
N LEU A 100 9.86 2.44 2.05
CA LEU A 100 10.22 3.48 1.10
C LEU A 100 9.36 3.46 -0.19
N THR A 101 8.51 2.45 -0.38
CA THR A 101 7.63 2.34 -1.54
C THR A 101 6.32 3.12 -1.32
N ASP A 102 5.54 3.29 -2.39
CA ASP A 102 4.32 4.10 -2.32
C ASP A 102 3.20 3.37 -1.57
N PHE A 103 3.05 2.06 -1.81
CA PHE A 103 2.01 1.23 -1.20
C PHE A 103 2.59 -0.05 -0.62
N VAL A 104 2.09 -0.40 0.56
CA VAL A 104 2.44 -1.64 1.28
C VAL A 104 1.16 -2.43 1.55
N ILE A 105 1.10 -3.65 1.03
CA ILE A 105 0.00 -4.59 1.23
C ILE A 105 0.52 -5.71 2.11
N MET A 106 -0.19 -6.08 3.17
CA MET A 106 0.23 -7.14 4.10
C MET A 106 -0.84 -8.21 4.22
N VAL A 107 -0.43 -9.47 4.15
CA VAL A 107 -1.32 -10.63 4.34
C VAL A 107 -1.51 -10.91 5.83
N ASP A 108 -2.75 -11.01 6.29
CA ASP A 108 -3.08 -11.28 7.70
C ASP A 108 -2.45 -12.59 8.19
N LYS A 109 -1.89 -12.58 9.39
CA LYS A 109 -1.31 -13.74 10.11
C LYS A 109 -0.04 -14.34 9.50
N THR A 110 0.28 -14.11 8.24
CA THR A 110 1.48 -14.68 7.60
C THR A 110 2.59 -13.67 7.43
N SER A 111 2.25 -12.40 7.22
CA SER A 111 3.23 -11.35 6.99
C SER A 111 3.63 -10.62 8.26
N ASN A 112 4.93 -10.36 8.38
CA ASN A 112 5.47 -9.56 9.48
C ASN A 112 6.50 -8.56 8.94
N MET A 113 6.50 -7.34 9.48
CA MET A 113 7.50 -6.32 9.21
C MET A 113 8.11 -5.83 10.51
N PHE A 114 9.41 -6.04 10.72
CA PHE A 114 10.13 -5.52 11.90
C PHE A 114 11.62 -5.33 11.61
N VAL A 115 12.22 -4.33 12.22
CA VAL A 115 13.66 -4.07 12.11
C VAL A 115 14.46 -5.19 12.76
N THR A 116 14.04 -5.63 13.97
CA THR A 116 14.61 -6.76 14.68
C THR A 116 13.49 -7.64 15.24
N GLY A 117 13.71 -8.96 15.23
CA GLY A 117 12.72 -9.91 15.74
C GLY A 117 12.56 -9.90 17.26
N PRO A 118 11.52 -10.57 17.78
CA PRO A 118 11.20 -10.64 19.22
C PRO A 118 12.35 -11.09 20.11
N ASP A 119 13.13 -12.07 19.68
CA ASP A 119 14.26 -12.61 20.46
C ASP A 119 15.35 -11.56 20.73
N VAL A 120 15.61 -10.69 19.75
CA VAL A 120 16.58 -9.61 19.90
C VAL A 120 16.04 -8.54 20.87
N ILE A 121 14.76 -8.19 20.76
CA ILE A 121 14.10 -7.26 21.67
C ILE A 121 14.15 -7.79 23.09
N LYS A 122 13.76 -9.03 23.30
CA LYS A 122 13.82 -9.68 24.62
C LYS A 122 15.23 -9.67 25.23
N THR A 123 16.25 -9.89 24.40
CA THR A 123 17.65 -9.90 24.86
C THR A 123 18.15 -8.50 25.22
N VAL A 124 17.76 -7.47 24.46
CA VAL A 124 18.29 -6.10 24.60
C VAL A 124 17.48 -5.27 25.58
N THR A 125 16.14 -5.34 25.53
CA THR A 125 15.25 -4.49 26.35
C THR A 125 14.60 -5.26 27.49
N GLY A 126 14.58 -6.59 27.46
CA GLY A 126 13.89 -7.44 28.41
C GLY A 126 12.38 -7.58 28.14
N GLU A 127 11.86 -6.96 27.10
CA GLU A 127 10.45 -7.03 26.72
C GLU A 127 10.13 -8.38 26.05
N ASP A 128 9.04 -9.01 26.47
CA ASP A 128 8.53 -10.24 25.89
C ASP A 128 7.34 -9.93 24.99
N VAL A 129 7.57 -9.83 23.69
CA VAL A 129 6.59 -9.43 22.67
C VAL A 129 6.49 -10.52 21.60
N GLY A 130 5.26 -10.82 21.14
CA GLY A 130 5.03 -11.77 20.05
C GLY A 130 5.30 -11.17 18.66
N MET A 131 5.49 -12.02 17.66
CA MET A 131 5.73 -11.55 16.28
C MET A 131 4.56 -10.72 15.73
N GLU A 132 3.34 -11.16 15.97
CA GLU A 132 2.13 -10.46 15.51
C GLU A 132 1.95 -9.10 16.20
N GLU A 133 2.23 -9.05 17.50
CA GLU A 133 2.15 -7.80 18.26
C GLU A 133 3.24 -6.80 17.85
N LEU A 134 4.45 -7.32 17.61
CA LEU A 134 5.61 -6.48 17.23
C LEU A 134 5.48 -5.90 15.84
N GLY A 135 5.08 -6.70 14.85
CA GLY A 135 5.11 -6.30 13.46
C GLY A 135 4.21 -7.12 12.54
N GLY A 136 3.13 -7.71 13.07
CA GLY A 136 2.13 -8.37 12.25
C GLY A 136 1.36 -7.40 11.36
N ALA A 137 0.64 -7.95 10.39
CA ALA A 137 -0.11 -7.16 9.42
C ALA A 137 -1.09 -6.18 10.08
N ARG A 138 -1.75 -6.60 11.18
CA ARG A 138 -2.67 -5.73 11.93
C ARG A 138 -1.96 -4.59 12.63
N ALA A 139 -0.82 -4.82 13.25
CA ALA A 139 -0.04 -3.78 13.91
C ALA A 139 0.32 -2.64 12.94
N HIS A 140 0.64 -2.98 11.68
CA HIS A 140 0.98 -2.00 10.65
C HIS A 140 -0.22 -1.37 9.95
N ASN A 141 -1.36 -2.04 9.90
CA ASN A 141 -2.59 -1.48 9.34
C ASN A 141 -3.41 -0.65 10.35
N GLU A 142 -3.33 -0.97 11.66
CA GLU A 142 -4.18 -0.33 12.68
C GLU A 142 -3.42 0.70 13.52
N THR A 143 -2.13 0.47 13.77
CA THR A 143 -1.36 1.27 14.73
C THR A 143 -0.29 2.14 14.07
N SER A 144 0.59 1.57 13.25
CA SER A 144 1.70 2.33 12.68
C SER A 144 1.35 3.08 11.39
N GLY A 145 0.29 2.66 10.69
CA GLY A 145 -0.10 3.24 9.40
C GLY A 145 0.92 3.01 8.28
N VAL A 146 1.88 2.11 8.45
CA VAL A 146 2.87 1.78 7.39
C VAL A 146 2.25 0.96 6.28
N ALA A 147 1.34 0.02 6.64
CA ALA A 147 0.61 -0.77 5.66
C ALA A 147 -0.66 -0.04 5.20
N HIS A 148 -1.01 -0.25 3.92
CA HIS A 148 -2.11 0.41 3.24
C HIS A 148 -3.31 -0.50 3.05
N TYR A 149 -3.10 -1.82 3.07
CA TYR A 149 -4.16 -2.80 2.95
C TYR A 149 -3.83 -4.07 3.75
N LEU A 150 -4.83 -4.55 4.50
CA LEU A 150 -4.79 -5.82 5.21
C LEU A 150 -5.50 -6.87 4.36
N ALA A 151 -4.73 -7.67 3.64
CA ALA A 151 -5.27 -8.74 2.82
C ALA A 151 -5.59 -9.99 3.66
N SER A 152 -6.69 -10.65 3.35
CA SER A 152 -7.13 -11.89 4.01
C SER A 152 -6.24 -13.08 3.67
N ASP A 153 -5.70 -13.10 2.46
CA ASP A 153 -4.79 -14.12 1.93
C ASP A 153 -3.93 -13.55 0.78
N GLU A 154 -3.12 -14.40 0.15
CA GLU A 154 -2.21 -14.00 -0.92
C GLU A 154 -2.96 -13.62 -2.21
N GLU A 155 -4.10 -14.24 -2.51
CA GLU A 155 -4.92 -13.95 -3.69
C GLU A 155 -5.56 -12.57 -3.56
N ASP A 156 -6.15 -12.27 -2.41
CA ASP A 156 -6.70 -10.95 -2.07
C ASP A 156 -5.63 -9.86 -2.16
N ALA A 157 -4.42 -10.11 -1.66
CA ALA A 157 -3.31 -9.17 -1.77
C ALA A 157 -2.92 -8.85 -3.23
N ILE A 158 -2.92 -9.87 -4.09
CA ILE A 158 -2.64 -9.71 -5.52
C ILE A 158 -3.77 -8.97 -6.22
N ASP A 159 -5.02 -9.28 -5.90
CA ASP A 159 -6.19 -8.65 -6.52
C ASP A 159 -6.32 -7.18 -6.09
N TYR A 160 -6.04 -6.86 -4.82
CA TYR A 160 -5.94 -5.47 -4.40
C TYR A 160 -4.83 -4.71 -5.16
N ALA A 161 -3.66 -5.30 -5.33
CA ALA A 161 -2.57 -4.69 -6.10
C ALA A 161 -2.95 -4.45 -7.57
N ARG A 162 -3.70 -5.37 -8.19
CA ARG A 162 -4.22 -5.21 -9.56
C ARG A 162 -5.23 -4.08 -9.65
N SER A 163 -6.17 -4.03 -8.69
CA SER A 163 -7.17 -2.97 -8.59
C SER A 163 -6.51 -1.61 -8.38
N LEU A 164 -5.55 -1.51 -7.46
CA LEU A 164 -4.79 -0.29 -7.21
C LEU A 164 -4.08 0.22 -8.46
N LEU A 165 -3.40 -0.67 -9.20
CA LEU A 165 -2.72 -0.31 -10.44
C LEU A 165 -3.66 0.25 -11.50
N SER A 166 -4.94 -0.16 -11.53
CA SER A 166 -5.91 0.34 -12.50
C SER A 166 -6.23 1.83 -12.33
N TYR A 167 -6.01 2.38 -11.13
CA TYR A 167 -6.22 3.80 -10.84
C TYR A 167 -4.96 4.66 -11.03
N LEU A 168 -3.77 4.04 -11.06
CA LEU A 168 -2.50 4.75 -11.13
C LEU A 168 -2.00 4.92 -12.58
N PRO A 169 -1.25 5.97 -12.91
CA PRO A 169 -0.55 6.07 -14.18
C PRO A 169 0.58 5.05 -14.27
N GLU A 170 1.13 4.83 -15.46
CA GLU A 170 2.35 4.01 -15.61
C GLU A 170 3.58 4.68 -14.99
N ASN A 171 3.67 5.99 -15.15
CA ASN A 171 4.75 6.83 -14.63
C ASN A 171 4.30 8.30 -14.56
N ASN A 172 5.16 9.17 -14.08
CA ASN A 172 4.88 10.60 -13.90
C ASN A 172 4.76 11.41 -15.21
N LEU A 173 4.95 10.80 -16.38
CA LEU A 173 4.78 11.42 -17.70
C LEU A 173 3.49 10.95 -18.39
N SER A 174 2.77 10.00 -17.81
CA SER A 174 1.52 9.46 -18.33
C SER A 174 0.34 9.78 -17.39
N GLU A 175 -0.86 9.77 -17.94
CA GLU A 175 -2.09 9.85 -17.17
C GLU A 175 -2.65 8.46 -16.91
N PRO A 176 -3.44 8.27 -15.83
CA PRO A 176 -4.20 7.04 -15.62
C PRO A 176 -5.10 6.73 -16.81
N GLU A 177 -5.35 5.47 -17.07
CA GLU A 177 -6.27 5.04 -18.10
C GLU A 177 -7.69 5.56 -17.82
N ARG A 178 -8.29 6.21 -18.81
CA ARG A 178 -9.67 6.67 -18.72
C ARG A 178 -10.61 5.60 -19.26
N TYR A 179 -11.57 5.19 -18.46
CA TYR A 179 -12.57 4.21 -18.84
C TYR A 179 -13.75 4.89 -19.55
N ALA A 180 -14.49 4.12 -20.34
CA ALA A 180 -15.71 4.65 -20.94
C ALA A 180 -16.74 4.94 -19.83
N SER A 181 -17.19 6.19 -19.74
CA SER A 181 -18.25 6.54 -18.81
C SER A 181 -19.58 5.94 -19.26
N THR A 182 -20.26 5.30 -18.33
CA THR A 182 -21.64 4.82 -18.51
C THR A 182 -22.66 5.76 -17.84
N GLY A 183 -22.17 6.85 -17.23
CA GLY A 183 -22.96 7.76 -16.42
C GLY A 183 -24.13 8.41 -17.19
N ALA A 184 -25.33 8.31 -16.62
CA ALA A 184 -26.49 9.08 -17.10
C ALA A 184 -26.26 10.56 -16.77
N LEU A 185 -26.56 11.43 -17.74
CA LEU A 185 -26.54 12.88 -17.52
C LEU A 185 -27.80 13.37 -16.77
N GLU A 186 -28.69 12.48 -16.40
CA GLU A 186 -29.95 12.77 -15.71
C GLU A 186 -29.89 12.28 -14.28
N VAL A 187 -30.40 13.10 -13.35
CA VAL A 187 -30.54 12.76 -11.93
C VAL A 187 -31.43 11.53 -11.77
N THR A 188 -30.89 10.49 -11.16
CA THR A 188 -31.60 9.25 -10.86
C THR A 188 -32.31 9.30 -9.50
N ASP A 189 -33.13 8.30 -9.20
CA ASP A 189 -33.71 8.19 -7.86
C ASP A 189 -32.67 7.82 -6.79
N GLU A 190 -31.56 7.20 -7.19
CA GLU A 190 -30.42 6.92 -6.34
C GLU A 190 -29.68 8.19 -5.94
N ASP A 191 -29.50 9.13 -6.88
CA ASP A 191 -28.87 10.42 -6.59
C ASP A 191 -29.69 11.25 -5.57
N ARG A 192 -31.00 11.07 -5.53
CA ARG A 192 -31.89 11.77 -4.58
C ARG A 192 -31.68 11.36 -3.13
N VAL A 193 -31.02 10.25 -2.86
CA VAL A 193 -30.61 9.88 -1.49
C VAL A 193 -29.71 10.96 -0.90
N LEU A 194 -28.91 11.64 -1.72
CA LEU A 194 -28.04 12.74 -1.29
C LEU A 194 -28.82 13.93 -0.71
N ASP A 195 -30.08 14.14 -1.10
CA ASP A 195 -30.94 15.24 -0.57
C ASP A 195 -31.26 15.06 0.94
N THR A 196 -31.17 13.84 1.45
CA THR A 196 -31.59 13.49 2.83
C THR A 196 -30.52 12.79 3.66
N ILE A 197 -29.36 12.50 3.08
CA ILE A 197 -28.30 11.72 3.75
C ILE A 197 -27.65 12.48 4.91
N ILE A 198 -27.58 13.81 4.83
CA ILE A 198 -27.08 14.64 5.92
C ILE A 198 -28.20 14.85 6.93
N PRO A 199 -28.04 14.39 8.18
CA PRO A 199 -29.05 14.56 9.22
C PRO A 199 -29.30 16.04 9.56
N ASP A 200 -30.55 16.38 9.87
CA ASP A 200 -30.92 17.72 10.35
C ASP A 200 -30.25 18.07 11.68
N SER A 201 -29.98 17.06 12.50
CA SER A 201 -29.35 17.24 13.81
C SER A 201 -27.82 17.23 13.68
N PRO A 202 -27.13 18.28 14.12
CA PRO A 202 -25.65 18.33 14.10
C PRO A 202 -24.98 17.29 15.02
N ASN A 203 -25.75 16.66 15.91
CA ASN A 203 -25.26 15.62 16.82
C ASN A 203 -25.43 14.20 16.27
N GLN A 204 -26.01 14.06 15.09
CA GLN A 204 -26.20 12.76 14.44
C GLN A 204 -25.11 12.55 13.40
N PRO A 205 -24.17 11.61 13.63
CA PRO A 205 -23.14 11.31 12.64
C PRO A 205 -23.74 10.58 11.44
N TYR A 206 -23.07 10.69 10.30
CA TYR A 206 -23.37 9.95 9.06
C TYR A 206 -22.11 9.28 8.54
N ASP A 207 -22.30 8.28 7.66
CA ASP A 207 -21.19 7.59 7.02
C ASP A 207 -20.84 8.26 5.71
N MET A 208 -19.59 8.74 5.60
CA MET A 208 -19.10 9.41 4.40
C MET A 208 -18.93 8.44 3.22
N HIS A 209 -18.77 7.13 3.46
CA HIS A 209 -18.70 6.15 2.36
C HIS A 209 -19.93 6.23 1.47
N THR A 210 -21.12 6.30 2.07
CA THR A 210 -22.38 6.39 1.29
C THR A 210 -22.40 7.60 0.35
N ILE A 211 -21.83 8.74 0.79
CA ILE A 211 -21.73 9.93 -0.07
C ILE A 211 -20.74 9.71 -1.19
N ILE A 212 -19.56 9.17 -0.85
CA ILE A 212 -18.51 8.89 -1.84
C ILE A 212 -19.05 7.94 -2.91
N GLU A 213 -19.62 6.80 -2.50
CA GLU A 213 -20.18 5.78 -3.38
C GLU A 213 -21.30 6.34 -4.28
N SER A 214 -22.10 7.30 -3.78
CA SER A 214 -23.16 7.92 -4.59
C SER A 214 -22.67 8.90 -5.66
N ILE A 215 -21.43 9.40 -5.56
CA ILE A 215 -20.91 10.41 -6.51
C ILE A 215 -19.85 9.87 -7.46
N VAL A 216 -19.43 8.63 -7.28
CA VAL A 216 -18.40 7.99 -8.11
C VAL A 216 -19.00 6.97 -9.06
N ASP A 217 -18.29 6.66 -10.14
CA ASP A 217 -18.72 5.69 -11.13
C ASP A 217 -18.85 4.30 -10.49
N ASP A 218 -19.89 3.57 -10.86
CA ASP A 218 -20.17 2.18 -10.45
C ASP A 218 -20.23 1.97 -8.91
N ASN A 219 -20.34 3.06 -8.13
CA ASN A 219 -20.29 3.05 -6.66
C ASN A 219 -18.97 2.46 -6.12
N GLU A 220 -17.89 2.45 -6.93
CA GLU A 220 -16.63 1.83 -6.59
C GLU A 220 -15.66 2.84 -5.94
N PHE A 221 -15.32 2.59 -4.68
CA PHE A 221 -14.28 3.32 -3.95
C PHE A 221 -13.21 2.36 -3.45
N LEU A 222 -12.01 2.46 -3.99
CA LEU A 222 -10.85 1.71 -3.51
C LEU A 222 -10.22 2.45 -2.33
N GLU A 223 -10.67 2.14 -1.12
CA GLU A 223 -10.14 2.76 0.09
C GLU A 223 -8.70 2.31 0.37
N VAL A 224 -7.87 3.27 0.77
CA VAL A 224 -6.49 3.05 1.19
C VAL A 224 -6.39 3.29 2.70
N GLN A 225 -5.70 2.43 3.43
CA GLN A 225 -5.55 2.48 4.90
C GLN A 225 -6.90 2.52 5.66
N PRO A 226 -7.85 1.65 5.38
CA PRO A 226 -9.18 1.70 6.02
C PRO A 226 -9.12 1.53 7.54
N LEU A 227 -8.10 0.83 8.06
CA LEU A 227 -7.96 0.52 9.49
C LEU A 227 -7.14 1.56 10.26
N PHE A 228 -6.37 2.42 9.58
CA PHE A 228 -5.57 3.47 10.22
C PHE A 228 -6.30 4.80 10.15
N ALA A 229 -6.36 5.52 11.28
CA ALA A 229 -7.02 6.83 11.38
C ALA A 229 -8.39 6.87 10.67
N PRO A 230 -9.39 6.12 11.14
CA PRO A 230 -10.69 5.94 10.46
C PRO A 230 -11.54 7.22 10.43
N ASN A 231 -11.11 8.28 11.09
CA ASN A 231 -11.74 9.61 11.09
C ASN A 231 -11.46 10.42 9.81
N ILE A 232 -10.61 9.89 8.91
CA ILE A 232 -10.40 10.39 7.55
C ILE A 232 -10.34 9.22 6.57
N LEU A 233 -11.07 9.33 5.47
CA LEU A 233 -11.07 8.39 4.36
C LEU A 233 -10.13 8.91 3.27
N ILE A 234 -9.33 8.01 2.73
CA ILE A 234 -8.50 8.26 1.54
C ILE A 234 -8.64 7.08 0.59
N GLY A 235 -8.62 7.32 -0.69
CA GLY A 235 -8.72 6.25 -1.68
C GLY A 235 -8.87 6.75 -3.10
N PHE A 236 -9.04 5.81 -4.00
CA PHE A 236 -9.21 6.07 -5.42
C PHE A 236 -10.62 5.70 -5.88
N ALA A 237 -11.11 6.44 -6.84
CA ALA A 237 -12.37 6.17 -7.52
C ALA A 237 -12.29 6.64 -8.97
N ARG A 238 -13.40 6.53 -9.71
CA ARG A 238 -13.56 7.16 -11.02
C ARG A 238 -14.73 8.10 -11.02
N ILE A 239 -14.58 9.20 -11.76
CA ILE A 239 -15.66 10.11 -12.07
C ILE A 239 -15.61 10.37 -13.59
N ASP A 240 -16.66 10.04 -14.30
CA ASP A 240 -16.74 10.10 -15.77
C ASP A 240 -15.57 9.33 -16.42
N GLY A 241 -15.25 8.14 -15.87
CA GLY A 241 -14.17 7.26 -16.31
C GLY A 241 -12.76 7.72 -15.93
N ALA A 242 -12.60 8.93 -15.40
CA ALA A 242 -11.31 9.46 -15.00
C ALA A 242 -10.96 9.04 -13.56
N SER A 243 -9.74 8.53 -13.33
CA SER A 243 -9.25 8.22 -11.99
C SER A 243 -9.09 9.50 -11.16
N VAL A 244 -9.63 9.46 -9.94
CA VAL A 244 -9.54 10.56 -8.97
C VAL A 244 -9.08 10.04 -7.62
N GLY A 245 -8.32 10.85 -6.88
CA GLY A 245 -8.03 10.63 -5.46
C GLY A 245 -9.08 11.33 -4.61
N ILE A 246 -9.64 10.62 -3.63
CA ILE A 246 -10.65 11.15 -2.72
C ILE A 246 -10.06 11.25 -1.31
N ILE A 247 -10.30 12.39 -0.67
CA ILE A 247 -9.99 12.62 0.74
C ILE A 247 -11.25 13.21 1.38
N ALA A 248 -11.75 12.55 2.43
CA ALA A 248 -12.96 13.01 3.10
C ALA A 248 -12.89 12.76 4.61
N ASN A 249 -13.44 13.66 5.41
CA ASN A 249 -13.62 13.42 6.83
C ASN A 249 -14.72 12.37 7.03
N GLN A 250 -14.55 11.49 8.03
CA GLN A 250 -15.54 10.48 8.40
C GLN A 250 -16.25 10.88 9.70
N PRO A 251 -17.46 11.47 9.62
CA PRO A 251 -18.16 11.96 10.81
C PRO A 251 -18.56 10.86 11.81
N SER A 252 -18.71 9.62 11.37
CA SER A 252 -19.01 8.48 12.23
C SER A 252 -17.83 8.05 13.13
N ALA A 253 -16.60 8.50 12.80
CA ALA A 253 -15.41 8.23 13.59
C ALA A 253 -14.84 9.55 14.15
N MET A 254 -14.77 9.67 15.48
CA MET A 254 -14.24 10.87 16.19
C MET A 254 -14.87 12.20 15.70
N ALA A 255 -16.12 12.17 15.25
CA ALA A 255 -16.82 13.31 14.62
C ALA A 255 -16.07 13.92 13.43
N GLY A 256 -15.27 13.13 12.70
CA GLY A 256 -14.47 13.59 11.56
C GLY A 256 -13.36 14.60 11.89
N THR A 257 -12.95 14.70 13.16
CA THR A 257 -11.91 15.65 13.56
C THR A 257 -10.53 15.15 13.15
N LEU A 258 -9.67 16.07 12.68
CA LEU A 258 -8.31 15.73 12.31
C LEU A 258 -7.41 15.69 13.55
N ASN A 259 -6.84 14.53 13.81
CA ASN A 259 -5.74 14.34 14.75
C ASN A 259 -4.41 14.19 13.98
N ILE A 260 -3.31 13.88 14.67
CA ILE A 260 -1.98 13.72 14.05
C ILE A 260 -2.01 12.61 13.00
N ASP A 261 -2.53 11.44 13.35
CA ASP A 261 -2.55 10.28 12.46
C ASP A 261 -3.37 10.53 11.20
N ALA A 262 -4.55 11.16 11.33
CA ALA A 262 -5.37 11.56 10.19
C ALA A 262 -4.66 12.58 9.29
N GLY A 263 -3.92 13.52 9.89
CA GLY A 263 -3.11 14.49 9.16
C GLY A 263 -1.98 13.81 8.38
N GLU A 264 -1.27 12.86 8.98
CA GLU A 264 -0.20 12.10 8.32
C GLU A 264 -0.73 11.20 7.20
N LYS A 265 -1.85 10.48 7.44
CA LYS A 265 -2.54 9.67 6.44
C LYS A 265 -2.91 10.49 5.21
N ALA A 266 -3.59 11.62 5.41
CA ALA A 266 -4.01 12.49 4.32
C ALA A 266 -2.80 13.12 3.60
N ALA A 267 -1.81 13.64 4.34
CA ALA A 267 -0.64 14.28 3.77
C ALA A 267 0.18 13.32 2.88
N ARG A 268 0.34 12.06 3.32
CA ARG A 268 1.02 11.03 2.51
C ARG A 268 0.26 10.74 1.21
N PHE A 269 -1.06 10.64 1.29
CA PHE A 269 -1.89 10.35 0.11
C PHE A 269 -1.90 11.49 -0.91
N VAL A 270 -1.90 12.75 -0.46
CA VAL A 270 -1.84 13.93 -1.35
C VAL A 270 -0.52 14.02 -2.12
N ARG A 271 0.57 13.61 -1.52
CA ARG A 271 1.93 13.69 -2.10
C ARG A 271 2.23 12.60 -3.10
#